data_03ef74fbf0b2838934f89a209c970a7b
#
_entry.id   03ef74fbf0b2838934f89a209c970a7b
#
_cell.length_a   1.000
_cell.length_b   1.000
_cell.length_c   1.000
_cell.angle_alpha   90.00
_cell.angle_beta   90.00
_cell.angle_gamma   90.00
#
_symmetry.space_group_name_H-M   'P 1'
#
loop_
_entity.id
_entity.type
_entity.pdbx_description
1 polymer ?
#
loop_
_entity_poly.entity_id
_entity_poly.type
_entity_poly.pdbx_seq_one_letter_code
_entity_poly.pdbx_strand_id
1 'polypeptide(L)'
;MKHLFSTILFYDGMPHCMLPASGTSRRIDTNITLITAESQLDCLRIRTECQLYHDFPVAETVMVIENIGDEDSRIIELPRVEAFLDVAAPVLAHGIGDTCREDGYNWEHTPLTAPETLRPADGTSCNGAFPYMRLLGRNTSYAVAIGWPARWQADFVPEDGGVRVSAGLARCHTVLQPGEMV
;
A
#
# COMPACT_ATOMS: atom_id res chain seq x y z
N MET A 1 0.06 -20.70 -1.94
CA MET A 1 0.57 -19.44 -1.36
C MET A 1 -0.65 -18.63 -0.94
N LYS A 2 -0.81 -18.31 0.37
CA LYS A 2 -1.83 -17.35 0.79
C LYS A 2 -1.50 -16.02 0.09
N HIS A 3 -2.51 -15.36 -0.46
CA HIS A 3 -2.34 -14.08 -1.15
C HIS A 3 -1.62 -13.09 -0.23
N LEU A 4 -0.40 -12.71 -0.60
CA LEU A 4 0.40 -11.76 0.19
C LEU A 4 -0.22 -10.37 0.19
N PHE A 5 -0.92 -10.01 -0.90
CA PHE A 5 -1.50 -8.69 -1.09
C PHE A 5 -2.86 -8.78 -1.78
N SER A 6 -3.77 -7.91 -1.39
CA SER A 6 -5.00 -7.57 -2.12
C SER A 6 -4.96 -6.13 -2.58
N THR A 7 -5.83 -5.76 -3.49
CA THR A 7 -5.97 -4.38 -3.96
C THR A 7 -7.36 -3.86 -3.64
N ILE A 8 -7.42 -2.61 -3.24
CA ILE A 8 -8.68 -1.91 -2.98
C ILE A 8 -8.68 -0.65 -3.83
N LEU A 9 -9.79 -0.38 -4.49
CA LEU A 9 -10.05 0.91 -5.11
C LEU A 9 -11.55 1.24 -5.06
N PHE A 10 -11.87 2.51 -5.19
CA PHE A 10 -13.22 2.95 -5.44
C PHE A 10 -13.36 3.18 -6.95
N TYR A 11 -14.40 2.62 -7.53
CA TYR A 11 -14.72 2.74 -8.94
C TYR A 11 -16.16 3.18 -9.06
N ASP A 12 -16.38 4.35 -9.67
CA ASP A 12 -17.69 5.00 -9.76
C ASP A 12 -18.35 5.18 -8.37
N GLY A 13 -17.55 5.57 -7.36
CA GLY A 13 -17.99 5.77 -5.98
C GLY A 13 -18.26 4.48 -5.17
N MET A 14 -18.06 3.29 -5.76
CA MET A 14 -18.25 2.01 -5.08
C MET A 14 -16.91 1.37 -4.70
N PRO A 15 -16.76 0.86 -3.46
CA PRO A 15 -15.54 0.17 -3.05
C PRO A 15 -15.46 -1.23 -3.67
N HIS A 16 -14.31 -1.56 -4.22
CA HIS A 16 -13.98 -2.89 -4.73
C HIS A 16 -12.72 -3.41 -4.06
N CYS A 17 -12.85 -4.55 -3.39
CA CYS A 17 -11.71 -5.31 -2.89
C CYS A 17 -11.47 -6.49 -3.84
N MET A 18 -10.30 -6.50 -4.47
CA MET A 18 -9.98 -7.49 -5.47
C MET A 18 -8.90 -8.43 -4.95
N LEU A 19 -9.26 -9.71 -4.89
CA LEU A 19 -8.29 -10.77 -4.78
C LEU A 19 -7.81 -11.11 -6.19
N PRO A 20 -6.50 -11.34 -6.39
CA PRO A 20 -5.99 -11.72 -7.70
C PRO A 20 -6.69 -12.97 -8.25
N ALA A 21 -7.26 -12.85 -9.45
CA ALA A 21 -7.89 -13.97 -10.14
C ALA A 21 -6.86 -14.95 -10.71
N SER A 22 -5.68 -14.43 -11.06
CA SER A 22 -4.55 -15.20 -11.59
C SER A 22 -3.23 -14.62 -11.07
N GLY A 23 -2.22 -15.44 -10.97
CA GLY A 23 -0.90 -14.99 -10.55
C GLY A 23 0.20 -15.85 -11.16
N THR A 24 1.31 -15.21 -11.49
CA THR A 24 2.53 -15.88 -11.94
C THR A 24 3.68 -15.55 -11.00
N SER A 25 4.64 -16.44 -10.92
CA SER A 25 5.87 -16.22 -10.17
C SER A 25 7.06 -16.52 -11.05
N ARG A 26 7.96 -15.57 -11.20
CA ARG A 26 9.16 -15.70 -12.03
C ARG A 26 10.38 -15.19 -11.29
N ARG A 27 11.44 -15.97 -11.25
CA ARG A 27 12.74 -15.50 -10.81
C ARG A 27 13.33 -14.60 -11.89
N ILE A 28 13.58 -13.33 -11.57
CA ILE A 28 14.13 -12.33 -12.50
C ILE A 28 15.62 -12.12 -12.30
N ASP A 29 16.12 -12.45 -11.11
CA ASP A 29 17.51 -12.39 -10.72
C ASP A 29 17.82 -13.51 -9.73
N THR A 30 19.13 -13.74 -9.41
CA THR A 30 19.54 -14.68 -8.36
C THR A 30 18.89 -14.39 -7.02
N ASN A 31 18.61 -13.14 -6.72
CA ASN A 31 18.12 -12.66 -5.43
C ASN A 31 16.71 -12.10 -5.47
N ILE A 32 16.05 -12.06 -6.64
CA ILE A 32 14.73 -11.43 -6.78
C ILE A 32 13.75 -12.39 -7.46
N THR A 33 12.60 -12.58 -6.85
CA THR A 33 11.43 -13.21 -7.46
C THR A 33 10.33 -12.16 -7.66
N LEU A 34 9.87 -12.01 -8.90
CA LEU A 34 8.71 -11.22 -9.25
C LEU A 34 7.46 -12.10 -9.18
N ILE A 35 6.49 -11.67 -8.39
CA ILE A 35 5.13 -12.22 -8.36
C ILE A 35 4.22 -11.19 -9.00
N THR A 36 3.56 -11.58 -10.08
CA THR A 36 2.57 -10.73 -10.75
C THR A 36 1.20 -11.34 -10.55
N ALA A 37 0.26 -10.52 -10.14
CA ALA A 37 -1.12 -10.92 -9.94
C ALA A 37 -2.04 -9.95 -10.68
N GLU A 38 -3.07 -10.47 -11.35
CA GLU A 38 -3.98 -9.68 -12.17
C GLU A 38 -5.44 -9.92 -11.76
N SER A 39 -6.22 -8.86 -11.83
CA SER A 39 -7.68 -8.86 -11.74
C SER A 39 -8.24 -7.90 -12.77
N GLN A 40 -9.51 -8.07 -13.09
CA GLN A 40 -10.23 -7.19 -14.01
C GLN A 40 -11.48 -6.64 -13.32
N LEU A 41 -11.74 -5.38 -13.52
CA LEU A 41 -12.95 -4.69 -13.08
C LEU A 41 -13.44 -3.82 -14.23
N ASP A 42 -14.56 -4.21 -14.84
CA ASP A 42 -15.12 -3.53 -16.03
C ASP A 42 -14.06 -3.44 -17.15
N CYS A 43 -13.75 -2.24 -17.62
CA CYS A 43 -12.70 -1.97 -18.60
C CYS A 43 -11.30 -1.87 -18.01
N LEU A 44 -11.14 -2.00 -16.68
CA LEU A 44 -9.85 -1.87 -16.02
C LEU A 44 -9.15 -3.23 -15.83
N ARG A 45 -7.89 -3.30 -16.23
CA ARG A 45 -6.94 -4.34 -15.82
C ARG A 45 -6.12 -3.81 -14.66
N ILE A 46 -6.16 -4.51 -13.53
CA ILE A 46 -5.42 -4.15 -12.32
C ILE A 46 -4.36 -5.21 -12.10
N ARG A 47 -3.09 -4.79 -12.19
CA ARG A 47 -1.92 -5.64 -12.03
C ARG A 47 -1.16 -5.23 -10.78
N THR A 48 -0.89 -6.19 -9.92
CA THR A 48 -0.01 -6.02 -8.77
C THR A 48 1.29 -6.76 -9.04
N GLU A 49 2.40 -6.06 -8.94
CA GLU A 49 3.75 -6.58 -9.09
C GLU A 49 4.45 -6.54 -7.74
N CYS A 50 4.78 -7.72 -7.20
CA CYS A 50 5.49 -7.85 -5.94
C CYS A 50 6.88 -8.44 -6.18
N GLN A 51 7.93 -7.72 -5.83
CA GLN A 51 9.31 -8.17 -5.84
C GLN A 51 9.69 -8.67 -4.45
N LEU A 52 10.05 -9.95 -4.36
CA LEU A 52 10.58 -10.56 -3.14
C LEU A 52 12.10 -10.64 -3.23
N TYR A 53 12.77 -10.04 -2.27
CA TYR A 53 14.22 -10.06 -2.16
C TYR A 53 14.65 -11.22 -1.27
N HIS A 54 15.56 -12.09 -1.75
CA HIS A 54 15.97 -13.29 -1.02
C HIS A 54 17.12 -13.03 -0.04
N ASP A 55 17.94 -12.01 -0.29
CA ASP A 55 19.05 -11.62 0.59
C ASP A 55 18.56 -10.88 1.84
N PHE A 56 17.39 -10.27 1.75
CA PHE A 56 16.78 -9.50 2.82
C PHE A 56 15.29 -9.84 2.91
N PRO A 57 14.68 -9.83 4.09
CA PRO A 57 13.25 -10.06 4.26
C PRO A 57 12.43 -8.82 3.80
N VAL A 58 12.54 -8.48 2.53
CA VAL A 58 11.90 -7.30 1.91
C VAL A 58 10.98 -7.75 0.80
N ALA A 59 9.80 -7.14 0.74
CA ALA A 59 8.88 -7.21 -0.37
C ALA A 59 8.54 -5.79 -0.82
N GLU A 60 8.64 -5.52 -2.12
CA GLU A 60 8.22 -4.27 -2.74
C GLU A 60 7.03 -4.55 -3.64
N THR A 61 5.98 -3.73 -3.52
CA THR A 61 4.75 -3.95 -4.28
C THR A 61 4.33 -2.68 -4.99
N VAL A 62 4.06 -2.81 -6.29
CA VAL A 62 3.52 -1.76 -7.15
C VAL A 62 2.19 -2.22 -7.72
N MET A 63 1.23 -1.32 -7.78
CA MET A 63 -0.05 -1.54 -8.46
C MET A 63 -0.09 -0.70 -9.74
N VAL A 64 -0.51 -1.32 -10.82
CA VAL A 64 -0.73 -0.69 -12.12
C VAL A 64 -2.18 -0.89 -12.51
N ILE A 65 -2.86 0.19 -12.86
CA ILE A 65 -4.24 0.18 -13.37
C ILE A 65 -4.20 0.66 -14.82
N GLU A 66 -4.74 -0.14 -15.74
CA GLU A 66 -4.77 0.13 -17.17
C GLU A 66 -6.21 0.05 -17.68
N ASN A 67 -6.63 1.02 -18.48
CA ASN A 67 -7.87 0.91 -19.24
C ASN A 67 -7.64 0.09 -20.52
N ILE A 68 -8.22 -1.11 -20.55
CA ILE A 68 -8.14 -2.04 -21.69
C ILE A 68 -9.39 -2.03 -22.56
N GLY A 69 -10.35 -1.13 -22.27
CA GLY A 69 -11.57 -0.92 -23.05
C GLY A 69 -11.38 0.04 -24.22
N ASP A 70 -12.45 0.27 -24.95
CA ASP A 70 -12.51 1.15 -26.13
C ASP A 70 -13.05 2.55 -25.78
N GLU A 71 -13.54 2.74 -24.55
CA GLU A 71 -14.09 4.00 -24.04
C GLU A 71 -13.35 4.43 -22.76
N ASP A 72 -13.53 5.69 -22.36
CA ASP A 72 -13.00 6.21 -21.10
C ASP A 72 -13.52 5.39 -19.92
N SER A 73 -12.66 5.13 -18.96
CA SER A 73 -13.07 4.46 -17.72
C SER A 73 -14.04 5.35 -16.93
N ARG A 74 -14.74 4.75 -15.97
CA ARG A 74 -15.40 5.52 -14.93
C ARG A 74 -14.34 6.06 -13.95
N ILE A 75 -14.78 6.86 -13.00
CA ILE A 75 -13.88 7.51 -12.02
C ILE A 75 -13.22 6.47 -11.13
N ILE A 76 -11.90 6.52 -11.07
CA ILE A 76 -11.05 5.72 -10.19
C ILE A 76 -10.64 6.58 -9.00
N GLU A 77 -10.87 6.07 -7.80
CA GLU A 77 -10.50 6.76 -6.56
C GLU A 77 -9.76 5.82 -5.61
N LEU A 78 -8.87 6.39 -4.81
CA LEU A 78 -8.20 5.77 -3.66
C LEU A 78 -7.60 4.39 -3.94
N PRO A 79 -6.78 4.21 -5.01
CA PRO A 79 -6.12 2.94 -5.25
C PRO A 79 -5.14 2.61 -4.11
N ARG A 80 -5.25 1.38 -3.56
CA ARG A 80 -4.45 0.93 -2.42
C ARG A 80 -4.02 -0.52 -2.54
N VAL A 81 -2.87 -0.81 -2.00
CA VAL A 81 -2.39 -2.17 -1.75
C VAL A 81 -2.63 -2.50 -0.28
N GLU A 82 -3.11 -3.70 -0.02
CA GLU A 82 -3.39 -4.18 1.31
C GLU A 82 -2.58 -5.44 1.63
N ALA A 83 -2.05 -5.52 2.84
CA ALA A 83 -1.33 -6.69 3.35
C ALA A 83 -1.73 -6.97 4.80
N PHE A 84 -1.75 -8.26 5.17
CA PHE A 84 -1.85 -8.68 6.57
C PHE A 84 -0.47 -9.01 7.11
N LEU A 85 -0.10 -8.37 8.22
CA LEU A 85 1.18 -8.54 8.91
C LEU A 85 0.94 -9.24 10.24
N ASP A 86 1.50 -10.45 10.39
CA ASP A 86 1.42 -11.24 11.62
C ASP A 86 2.34 -10.62 12.69
N VAL A 87 1.75 -9.88 13.62
CA VAL A 87 2.46 -9.15 14.67
C VAL A 87 1.66 -9.14 15.96
N ALA A 88 2.23 -9.71 17.02
CA ALA A 88 1.59 -9.80 18.33
C ALA A 88 1.85 -8.55 19.17
N ALA A 89 0.78 -8.01 19.79
CA ALA A 89 0.82 -6.81 20.61
C ALA A 89 1.48 -5.61 19.88
N PRO A 90 0.92 -5.19 18.73
CA PRO A 90 1.55 -4.21 17.87
C PRO A 90 1.65 -2.83 18.50
N VAL A 91 2.81 -2.19 18.33
CA VAL A 91 3.03 -0.76 18.58
C VAL A 91 3.39 -0.13 17.24
N LEU A 92 2.62 0.88 16.84
CA LEU A 92 2.91 1.67 15.66
C LEU A 92 3.93 2.74 16.05
N ALA A 93 5.10 2.71 15.41
CA ALA A 93 6.12 3.72 15.54
C ALA A 93 6.26 4.48 14.22
N HIS A 94 6.17 5.80 14.26
CA HIS A 94 6.27 6.65 13.06
C HIS A 94 6.90 7.99 13.40
N GLY A 95 7.52 8.62 12.41
CA GLY A 95 8.01 9.99 12.50
C GLY A 95 6.89 10.99 12.23
N ILE A 96 6.93 12.14 12.93
CA ILE A 96 5.99 13.25 12.72
C ILE A 96 6.26 14.05 11.45
N GLY A 97 7.36 13.76 10.77
CA GLY A 97 7.73 14.36 9.50
C GLY A 97 8.44 15.70 9.62
N ASP A 98 8.90 16.19 8.50
CA ASP A 98 9.64 17.45 8.41
C ASP A 98 8.67 18.64 8.32
N THR A 99 8.56 19.38 9.41
CA THR A 99 7.81 20.65 9.49
C THR A 99 8.74 21.85 9.69
N CYS A 100 10.03 21.73 9.35
CA CYS A 100 11.08 22.72 9.63
C CYS A 100 11.24 23.01 11.13
N ARG A 101 10.98 22.00 11.97
CA ARG A 101 11.12 22.07 13.44
C ARG A 101 12.24 21.12 13.87
N GLU A 102 12.88 21.44 15.01
CA GLU A 102 13.95 20.59 15.56
C GLU A 102 13.50 19.18 15.95
N ASP A 103 12.18 19.01 16.25
CA ASP A 103 11.56 17.76 16.63
C ASP A 103 10.94 16.97 15.44
N GLY A 104 11.08 17.47 14.21
CA GLY A 104 10.45 16.90 13.01
C GLY A 104 10.77 15.44 12.73
N TYR A 105 11.93 14.97 13.19
CA TYR A 105 12.37 13.58 13.04
C TYR A 105 12.18 12.72 14.28
N ASN A 106 11.51 13.21 15.32
CA ASN A 106 11.17 12.40 16.49
C ASN A 106 10.18 11.31 16.12
N TRP A 107 10.30 10.18 16.80
CA TRP A 107 9.42 9.04 16.62
C TRP A 107 8.37 8.97 17.73
N GLU A 108 7.13 8.89 17.34
CA GLU A 108 6.01 8.58 18.21
C GLU A 108 5.78 7.07 18.25
N HIS A 109 5.39 6.54 19.41
CA HIS A 109 5.15 5.12 19.64
C HIS A 109 3.76 4.96 20.27
N THR A 110 2.82 4.44 19.51
CA THR A 110 1.43 4.27 19.95
C THR A 110 1.06 2.79 19.96
N PRO A 111 0.63 2.22 21.10
CA PRO A 111 0.03 0.89 21.12
C PRO A 111 -1.17 0.84 20.17
N LEU A 112 -1.12 -0.06 19.20
CA LEU A 112 -2.14 -0.16 18.15
C LEU A 112 -3.31 -1.01 18.66
N THR A 113 -4.22 -0.39 19.43
CA THR A 113 -5.42 -1.03 20.00
C THR A 113 -6.70 -0.67 19.25
N ALA A 114 -6.65 0.31 18.37
CA ALA A 114 -7.73 0.78 17.50
C ALA A 114 -7.15 1.11 16.12
N PRO A 115 -7.99 1.25 15.08
CA PRO A 115 -7.53 1.67 13.77
C PRO A 115 -6.83 3.04 13.81
N GLU A 116 -5.67 3.12 13.15
CA GLU A 116 -4.88 4.34 13.01
C GLU A 116 -4.65 4.66 11.54
N THR A 117 -4.69 5.95 11.20
CA THR A 117 -4.46 6.45 9.84
C THR A 117 -3.32 7.46 9.84
N LEU A 118 -2.31 7.19 9.05
CA LEU A 118 -1.20 8.11 8.80
C LEU A 118 -1.32 8.69 7.40
N ARG A 119 -1.14 10.00 7.30
CA ARG A 119 -1.10 10.74 6.04
C ARG A 119 -0.36 12.06 6.22
N PRO A 120 0.34 12.58 5.19
CA PRO A 120 0.92 13.91 5.26
C PRO A 120 -0.19 14.98 5.34
N ALA A 121 0.09 16.06 6.06
CA ALA A 121 -0.83 17.17 6.25
C ALA A 121 -1.01 17.99 4.95
N ASP A 122 0.09 18.18 4.21
CA ASP A 122 0.14 19.01 3.01
C ASP A 122 0.49 18.22 1.73
N GLY A 123 0.85 18.91 0.66
CA GLY A 123 1.16 18.32 -0.65
C GLY A 123 2.47 17.53 -0.72
N THR A 124 3.33 17.62 0.29
CA THR A 124 4.58 16.87 0.37
C THR A 124 4.37 15.49 1.01
N SER A 125 5.28 14.57 0.78
CA SER A 125 5.16 13.21 1.33
C SER A 125 5.55 13.07 2.80
N CYS A 126 6.10 14.12 3.44
CA CYS A 126 6.73 14.02 4.76
C CYS A 126 6.27 15.08 5.77
N ASN A 127 5.29 15.92 5.46
CA ASN A 127 4.81 16.94 6.40
C ASN A 127 3.69 16.37 7.29
N GLY A 128 3.85 16.37 8.60
CA GLY A 128 2.89 15.84 9.58
C GLY A 128 2.89 14.31 9.75
N ALA A 129 3.45 13.59 8.81
CA ALA A 129 3.75 12.15 8.90
C ALA A 129 4.87 11.79 7.93
N PHE A 130 5.79 10.93 8.37
CA PHE A 130 6.90 10.47 7.54
C PHE A 130 6.55 9.14 6.87
N PRO A 131 6.90 8.92 5.56
CA PRO A 131 6.47 7.74 4.81
C PRO A 131 7.24 6.45 5.19
N TYR A 132 7.81 6.40 6.39
CA TYR A 132 8.47 5.23 6.96
C TYR A 132 7.90 4.97 8.36
N MET A 133 7.36 3.80 8.55
CA MET A 133 6.74 3.38 9.79
C MET A 133 7.31 2.03 10.25
N ARG A 134 7.12 1.71 11.51
CA ARG A 134 7.42 0.39 12.07
C ARG A 134 6.22 -0.13 12.83
N LEU A 135 5.88 -1.36 12.59
CA LEU A 135 5.03 -2.15 13.46
C LEU A 135 5.94 -2.99 14.36
N LEU A 136 6.07 -2.58 15.61
CA LEU A 136 6.88 -3.26 16.60
C LEU A 136 6.01 -4.28 17.33
N GLY A 137 6.40 -5.53 17.32
CA GLY A 137 5.69 -6.60 18.01
C GLY A 137 6.57 -7.35 18.98
N ARG A 138 5.96 -8.24 19.74
CA ARG A 138 6.67 -9.02 20.76
C ARG A 138 7.71 -9.97 20.16
N ASN A 139 7.41 -10.62 19.03
CA ASN A 139 8.26 -11.63 18.41
C ASN A 139 8.70 -11.25 16.99
N THR A 140 7.97 -10.39 16.31
CA THR A 140 8.22 -9.97 14.94
C THR A 140 7.96 -8.49 14.82
N SER A 141 8.75 -7.80 14.01
CA SER A 141 8.55 -6.39 13.71
C SER A 141 8.66 -6.18 12.20
N TYR A 142 7.90 -5.24 11.68
CA TYR A 142 7.89 -4.90 10.27
C TYR A 142 8.25 -3.43 10.08
N ALA A 143 9.01 -3.14 9.03
CA ALA A 143 9.15 -1.80 8.48
C ALA A 143 8.20 -1.66 7.29
N VAL A 144 7.47 -0.56 7.23
CA VAL A 144 6.59 -0.19 6.12
C VAL A 144 7.10 1.11 5.54
N ALA A 145 7.32 1.14 4.23
CA ALA A 145 7.74 2.33 3.51
C ALA A 145 6.81 2.59 2.33
N ILE A 146 6.51 3.86 2.07
CA ILE A 146 5.66 4.29 0.96
C ILE A 146 6.50 5.11 0.00
N GLY A 147 6.70 4.59 -1.21
CA GLY A 147 7.52 5.18 -2.27
C GLY A 147 6.80 6.25 -3.09
N TRP A 148 5.83 6.96 -2.53
CA TRP A 148 5.08 7.98 -3.26
C TRP A 148 5.52 9.40 -2.84
N PRO A 149 5.92 10.28 -3.79
CA PRO A 149 6.50 11.58 -3.46
C PRO A 149 5.47 12.67 -3.10
N ALA A 150 4.18 12.37 -3.11
CA ALA A 150 3.10 13.31 -2.82
C ALA A 150 2.21 12.79 -1.68
N ARG A 151 0.93 13.12 -1.69
CA ARG A 151 -0.03 12.69 -0.66
C ARG A 151 -0.30 11.19 -0.73
N TRP A 152 0.13 10.49 0.28
CA TRP A 152 -0.18 9.08 0.53
C TRP A 152 -1.07 8.95 1.76
N GLN A 153 -1.64 7.78 1.94
CA GLN A 153 -2.31 7.36 3.17
C GLN A 153 -1.97 5.91 3.48
N ALA A 154 -1.75 5.62 4.74
CA ALA A 154 -1.64 4.27 5.26
C ALA A 154 -2.61 4.10 6.44
N ASP A 155 -3.43 3.07 6.37
CA ASP A 155 -4.34 2.67 7.41
C ASP A 155 -3.82 1.39 8.07
N PHE A 156 -3.80 1.37 9.40
CA PHE A 156 -3.37 0.26 10.23
C PHE A 156 -4.57 -0.19 11.07
N VAL A 157 -5.10 -1.36 10.78
CA VAL A 157 -6.27 -1.91 11.46
C VAL A 157 -5.85 -3.16 12.24
N PRO A 158 -5.87 -3.12 13.58
CA PRO A 158 -5.59 -4.30 14.39
C PRO A 158 -6.69 -5.35 14.18
N GLU A 159 -6.28 -6.59 13.99
CA GLU A 159 -7.13 -7.77 13.81
C GLU A 159 -6.60 -8.93 14.66
N ASP A 160 -7.36 -10.03 14.72
CA ASP A 160 -6.91 -11.25 15.39
C ASP A 160 -5.60 -11.76 14.74
N GLY A 161 -4.55 -11.84 15.55
CA GLY A 161 -3.24 -12.34 15.13
C GLY A 161 -2.35 -11.32 14.43
N GLY A 162 -2.79 -10.07 14.18
CA GLY A 162 -1.93 -9.13 13.49
C GLY A 162 -2.53 -7.78 13.18
N VAL A 163 -2.03 -7.18 12.10
CA VAL A 163 -2.47 -5.87 11.62
C VAL A 163 -2.70 -5.94 10.12
N ARG A 164 -3.86 -5.50 9.69
CA ARG A 164 -4.12 -5.20 8.28
C ARG A 164 -3.58 -3.82 7.98
N VAL A 165 -2.69 -3.73 7.00
CA VAL A 165 -2.11 -2.49 6.51
C VAL A 165 -2.61 -2.24 5.11
N SER A 166 -3.23 -1.07 4.87
CA SER A 166 -3.67 -0.62 3.56
C SER A 166 -2.98 0.69 3.21
N ALA A 167 -2.26 0.74 2.10
CA ALA A 167 -1.49 1.92 1.73
C ALA A 167 -1.63 2.26 0.24
N GLY A 168 -1.65 3.56 -0.07
CA GLY A 168 -1.75 4.06 -1.44
C GLY A 168 -1.94 5.57 -1.50
N LEU A 169 -2.53 6.04 -2.59
CA LEU A 169 -2.77 7.46 -2.81
C LEU A 169 -3.86 7.99 -1.86
N ALA A 170 -3.57 9.07 -1.14
CA ALA A 170 -4.55 9.73 -0.27
C ALA A 170 -5.64 10.46 -1.07
N ARG A 171 -5.31 10.87 -2.29
CA ARG A 171 -6.24 11.50 -3.24
C ARG A 171 -5.91 11.01 -4.64
N CYS A 172 -6.82 10.27 -5.20
CA CYS A 172 -6.87 9.92 -6.60
C CYS A 172 -8.31 10.14 -7.03
N HIS A 173 -8.53 10.82 -8.14
CA HIS A 173 -9.83 11.02 -8.76
C HIS A 173 -9.53 11.21 -10.24
N THR A 174 -9.49 10.13 -10.97
CA THR A 174 -9.05 10.11 -12.36
C THR A 174 -9.92 9.23 -13.22
N VAL A 175 -9.92 9.54 -14.50
CA VAL A 175 -10.49 8.73 -15.57
C VAL A 175 -9.33 8.37 -16.49
N LEU A 176 -9.26 7.13 -16.92
CA LEU A 176 -8.26 6.67 -17.88
C LEU A 176 -8.89 6.54 -19.26
N GLN A 177 -8.26 7.14 -20.26
CA GLN A 177 -8.61 6.94 -21.66
C GLN A 177 -8.21 5.52 -22.11
N PRO A 178 -8.75 5.01 -23.24
CA PRO A 178 -8.35 3.73 -23.78
C PRO A 178 -6.82 3.60 -23.93
N GLY A 179 -6.24 2.57 -23.33
CA GLY A 179 -4.80 2.30 -23.33
C GLY A 179 -3.96 3.12 -22.34
N GLU A 180 -4.57 4.03 -21.58
CA GLU A 180 -3.86 4.73 -20.50
C GLU A 180 -3.66 3.85 -19.27
N MET A 181 -2.56 4.13 -18.53
CA MET A 181 -2.24 3.44 -17.29
C MET A 181 -1.74 4.40 -16.20
N VAL A 182 -1.94 4.01 -14.98
CA VAL A 182 -1.47 4.67 -13.77
C VAL A 182 -0.97 3.64 -12.74
#